data_9052ba01f03ac96189b22e6cc10a0924
#
_entry.id   9052ba01f03ac96189b22e6cc10a0924
#
_cell.length_a   1.000
_cell.length_b   1.000
_cell.length_c   1.000
_cell.angle_alpha   90.00
_cell.angle_beta   90.00
_cell.angle_gamma   90.00
#
_symmetry.space_group_name_H-M   'P 1'
#
loop_
_entity.id
_entity.type
_entity.pdbx_description
1 polymer ?
#
loop_
_entity_poly.entity_id
_entity_poly.type
_entity_poly.pdbx_seq_one_letter_code
_entity_poly.pdbx_strand_id
1 'polypeptide(L)'
;MKFTRNLTSGEIISQVFIAQRYAKKRVTNVVFMGMGEPLLNREAVASVIGILTDDNSINIRAKAITVSTAGIADKIPLMAKEPVKFRLAVSLHSLNDEVRSMLMPINKKYNLSNLLPAVKEFYRLRHDRITFEYILFDGLNDTKEDIVRLTKLSQEIPLKINLLRYHPLGHLGKLGLSVDPVALNLKPSGRIDEFANSLRENGITVFVRSNSGEDIDGACGQLAAKNIHRRKPKLELQKVKS
;
A
#
# COMPACT_ATOMS: atom_id res chain seq x y z
N MET A 1 2.69 15.58 -4.83
CA MET A 1 2.97 15.39 -6.28
C MET A 1 1.67 15.40 -7.05
N LYS A 2 1.67 15.96 -8.26
CA LYS A 2 0.53 15.83 -9.17
C LYS A 2 0.64 14.51 -9.94
N PHE A 3 -0.50 13.86 -10.20
CA PHE A 3 -0.57 12.72 -11.10
C PHE A 3 -0.15 13.17 -12.52
N THR A 4 0.70 12.39 -13.16
CA THR A 4 1.17 12.67 -14.53
C THR A 4 0.49 11.73 -15.53
N ARG A 5 0.68 10.41 -15.35
CA ARG A 5 0.06 9.34 -16.13
C ARG A 5 0.22 7.99 -15.44
N ASN A 6 -0.54 7.02 -15.89
CA ASN A 6 -0.31 5.63 -15.53
C ASN A 6 0.96 5.08 -16.21
N LEU A 7 1.62 4.13 -15.55
CA LEU A 7 2.69 3.34 -16.17
C LEU A 7 2.10 2.30 -17.13
N THR A 8 2.79 2.05 -18.22
CA THR A 8 2.49 0.94 -19.12
C THR A 8 2.91 -0.40 -18.50
N SER A 9 2.38 -1.51 -18.99
CA SER A 9 2.79 -2.86 -18.55
C SER A 9 4.32 -3.07 -18.73
N GLY A 10 4.91 -2.59 -19.83
CA GLY A 10 6.34 -2.65 -20.07
C GLY A 10 7.16 -1.87 -19.06
N GLU A 11 6.72 -0.68 -18.65
CA GLU A 11 7.39 0.11 -17.63
C GLU A 11 7.30 -0.54 -16.24
N ILE A 12 6.16 -1.16 -15.92
CA ILE A 12 5.98 -1.86 -14.64
C ILE A 12 6.89 -3.10 -14.59
N ILE A 13 6.88 -3.94 -15.61
CA ILE A 13 7.68 -5.17 -15.64
C ILE A 13 9.19 -4.87 -15.67
N SER A 14 9.60 -3.79 -16.34
CA SER A 14 11.00 -3.36 -16.38
C SER A 14 11.58 -3.10 -14.99
N GLN A 15 10.79 -2.67 -14.02
CA GLN A 15 11.24 -2.47 -12.65
C GLN A 15 11.70 -3.79 -12.01
N VAL A 16 11.03 -4.91 -12.32
CA VAL A 16 11.42 -6.24 -11.82
C VAL A 16 12.77 -6.66 -12.39
N PHE A 17 12.98 -6.50 -13.71
CA PHE A 17 14.25 -6.82 -14.35
C PHE A 17 15.39 -5.94 -13.81
N ILE A 18 15.14 -4.65 -13.65
CA ILE A 18 16.12 -3.72 -13.07
C ILE A 18 16.47 -4.15 -11.64
N ALA A 19 15.48 -4.47 -10.81
CA ALA A 19 15.69 -4.91 -9.43
C ALA A 19 16.53 -6.20 -9.39
N GLN A 20 16.22 -7.19 -10.23
CA GLN A 20 17.00 -8.44 -10.32
C GLN A 20 18.46 -8.19 -10.75
N ARG A 21 18.64 -7.31 -11.73
CA ARG A 21 19.99 -6.94 -12.23
C ARG A 21 20.83 -6.28 -11.14
N TYR A 22 20.26 -5.32 -10.39
CA TYR A 22 20.98 -4.64 -9.32
C TYR A 22 21.25 -5.54 -8.11
N ALA A 23 20.24 -6.30 -7.69
CA ALA A 23 20.37 -7.19 -6.55
C ALA A 23 21.19 -8.45 -6.85
N LYS A 24 21.43 -8.77 -8.13
CA LYS A 24 22.04 -10.05 -8.60
C LYS A 24 21.34 -11.27 -8.00
N LYS A 25 20.05 -11.15 -7.76
CA LYS A 25 19.18 -12.19 -7.16
C LYS A 25 17.85 -12.22 -7.88
N ARG A 26 17.24 -13.40 -7.94
CA ARG A 26 15.88 -13.57 -8.45
C ARG A 26 14.88 -12.86 -7.54
N VAL A 27 13.96 -12.09 -8.13
CA VAL A 27 12.79 -11.56 -7.42
C VAL A 27 11.82 -12.71 -7.17
N THR A 28 11.46 -12.92 -5.91
CA THR A 28 10.55 -13.99 -5.47
C THR A 28 9.18 -13.48 -5.04
N ASN A 29 9.09 -12.20 -4.69
CA ASN A 29 7.88 -11.55 -4.20
C ASN A 29 7.73 -10.18 -4.87
N VAL A 30 6.50 -9.83 -5.23
CA VAL A 30 6.17 -8.52 -5.81
C VAL A 30 5.01 -7.92 -5.05
N VAL A 31 5.15 -6.65 -4.69
CA VAL A 31 4.07 -5.86 -4.10
C VAL A 31 3.82 -4.64 -4.96
N PHE A 32 2.58 -4.47 -5.43
CA PHE A 32 2.15 -3.25 -6.08
C PHE A 32 1.78 -2.24 -5.00
N MET A 33 2.82 -1.65 -4.40
CA MET A 33 2.75 -0.64 -3.35
C MET A 33 3.72 0.50 -3.70
N GLY A 34 3.37 1.73 -3.35
CA GLY A 34 4.25 2.89 -3.61
C GLY A 34 3.46 4.05 -4.18
N MET A 35 3.91 4.56 -5.35
CA MET A 35 3.27 5.72 -5.99
C MET A 35 2.15 5.28 -6.92
N GLY A 36 1.00 5.98 -6.82
CA GLY A 36 -0.18 5.70 -7.62
C GLY A 36 -1.12 4.68 -6.99
N GLU A 37 -2.21 4.40 -7.69
CA GLU A 37 -3.26 3.46 -7.26
C GLU A 37 -3.38 2.35 -8.32
N PRO A 38 -3.01 1.10 -7.97
CA PRO A 38 -3.03 -0.01 -8.93
C PRO A 38 -4.41 -0.27 -9.56
N LEU A 39 -5.48 -0.08 -8.81
CA LEU A 39 -6.83 -0.32 -9.32
C LEU A 39 -7.29 0.73 -10.36
N LEU A 40 -6.66 1.91 -10.40
CA LEU A 40 -6.85 2.90 -11.46
C LEU A 40 -6.01 2.60 -12.72
N ASN A 41 -5.10 1.62 -12.63
CA ASN A 41 -4.29 1.11 -13.75
C ASN A 41 -4.50 -0.40 -13.95
N ARG A 42 -5.72 -0.86 -13.74
CA ARG A 42 -6.10 -2.27 -13.60
C ARG A 42 -5.61 -3.15 -14.74
N GLU A 43 -5.79 -2.72 -15.97
CA GLU A 43 -5.44 -3.52 -17.16
C GLU A 43 -3.93 -3.76 -17.26
N ALA A 44 -3.13 -2.73 -17.06
CA ALA A 44 -1.68 -2.87 -17.05
C ALA A 44 -1.19 -3.73 -15.88
N VAL A 45 -1.80 -3.58 -14.69
CA VAL A 45 -1.48 -4.39 -13.51
C VAL A 45 -1.84 -5.85 -13.74
N ALA A 46 -3.02 -6.15 -14.27
CA ALA A 46 -3.43 -7.52 -14.58
C ALA A 46 -2.52 -8.17 -15.63
N SER A 47 -2.19 -7.45 -16.71
CA SER A 47 -1.24 -7.90 -17.73
C SER A 47 0.12 -8.25 -17.12
N VAL A 48 0.66 -7.39 -16.25
CA VAL A 48 1.95 -7.65 -15.58
C VAL A 48 1.87 -8.86 -14.65
N ILE A 49 0.80 -9.01 -13.89
CA ILE A 49 0.60 -10.20 -13.04
C ILE A 49 0.62 -11.47 -13.89
N GLY A 50 -0.04 -11.46 -15.05
CA GLY A 50 -0.01 -12.57 -16.00
C GLY A 50 1.43 -12.93 -16.40
N ILE A 51 2.24 -11.95 -16.81
CA ILE A 51 3.64 -12.14 -17.18
C ILE A 51 4.46 -12.67 -15.98
N LEU A 52 4.24 -12.09 -14.79
CA LEU A 52 4.99 -12.49 -13.59
C LEU A 52 4.70 -13.94 -13.17
N THR A 53 3.49 -14.44 -13.43
CA THR A 53 3.05 -15.77 -13.00
C THR A 53 3.18 -16.85 -14.08
N ASP A 54 3.47 -16.46 -15.32
CA ASP A 54 3.66 -17.38 -16.44
C ASP A 54 4.89 -18.27 -16.22
N ASP A 55 4.71 -19.60 -16.40
CA ASP A 55 5.75 -20.59 -16.18
C ASP A 55 6.93 -20.44 -17.19
N ASN A 56 6.65 -19.92 -18.38
CA ASN A 56 7.63 -19.65 -19.41
C ASN A 56 8.28 -18.26 -19.30
N SER A 57 7.94 -17.50 -18.26
CA SER A 57 8.44 -16.15 -18.03
C SER A 57 9.18 -16.05 -16.68
N ILE A 58 8.75 -15.17 -15.78
CA ILE A 58 9.43 -14.93 -14.49
C ILE A 58 9.06 -16.01 -13.46
N ASN A 59 7.91 -16.62 -13.60
CA ASN A 59 7.39 -17.73 -12.77
C ASN A 59 7.42 -17.40 -11.27
N ILE A 60 6.77 -16.29 -10.88
CA ILE A 60 6.53 -15.93 -9.49
C ILE A 60 5.20 -16.54 -9.05
N ARG A 61 5.19 -17.22 -7.92
CA ARG A 61 3.94 -17.80 -7.37
C ARG A 61 2.90 -16.72 -7.15
N ALA A 62 1.66 -16.92 -7.57
CA ALA A 62 0.56 -15.96 -7.39
C ALA A 62 0.40 -15.49 -5.93
N LYS A 63 0.60 -16.38 -4.96
CA LYS A 63 0.58 -16.06 -3.51
C LYS A 63 1.72 -15.14 -3.06
N ALA A 64 2.74 -14.95 -3.88
CA ALA A 64 3.85 -14.03 -3.62
C ALA A 64 3.65 -12.65 -4.30
N ILE A 65 2.51 -12.45 -4.97
CA ILE A 65 2.13 -11.18 -5.58
C ILE A 65 1.02 -10.55 -4.75
N THR A 66 1.19 -9.29 -4.36
CA THR A 66 0.19 -8.53 -3.61
C THR A 66 -0.15 -7.25 -4.35
N VAL A 67 -1.42 -7.00 -4.57
CA VAL A 67 -1.94 -5.72 -5.07
C VAL A 67 -2.53 -4.96 -3.90
N SER A 68 -1.98 -3.77 -3.64
CA SER A 68 -2.48 -2.88 -2.60
C SER A 68 -3.37 -1.80 -3.19
N THR A 69 -4.38 -1.39 -2.44
CA THR A 69 -5.28 -0.31 -2.83
C THR A 69 -5.59 0.60 -1.65
N ALA A 70 -5.75 1.88 -1.93
CA ALA A 70 -6.30 2.84 -0.97
C ALA A 70 -7.81 2.64 -0.71
N GLY A 71 -8.45 1.72 -1.45
CA GLY A 71 -9.86 1.37 -1.27
C GLY A 71 -10.79 1.98 -2.34
N ILE A 72 -10.42 1.85 -3.62
CA ILE A 72 -11.28 2.22 -4.75
C ILE A 72 -12.38 1.14 -4.87
N ALA A 73 -13.45 1.30 -4.08
CA ALA A 73 -14.44 0.25 -3.82
C ALA A 73 -15.08 -0.32 -5.09
N ASP A 74 -15.42 0.52 -6.05
CA ASP A 74 -16.02 0.10 -7.34
C ASP A 74 -15.07 -0.73 -8.21
N LYS A 75 -13.75 -0.65 -8.00
CA LYS A 75 -12.74 -1.38 -8.77
C LYS A 75 -12.31 -2.71 -8.13
N ILE A 76 -12.51 -2.88 -6.83
CA ILE A 76 -12.11 -4.09 -6.11
C ILE A 76 -12.78 -5.35 -6.68
N PRO A 77 -14.12 -5.41 -6.88
CA PRO A 77 -14.76 -6.58 -7.49
C PRO A 77 -14.39 -6.78 -8.96
N LEU A 78 -14.07 -5.71 -9.69
CA LEU A 78 -13.60 -5.84 -11.08
C LEU A 78 -12.23 -6.51 -11.14
N MET A 79 -11.32 -6.14 -10.23
CA MET A 79 -10.01 -6.78 -10.13
C MET A 79 -10.11 -8.24 -9.68
N ALA A 80 -11.14 -8.60 -8.89
CA ALA A 80 -11.40 -9.98 -8.52
C ALA A 80 -11.80 -10.86 -9.71
N LYS A 81 -12.39 -10.28 -10.76
CA LYS A 81 -12.83 -10.98 -11.98
C LYS A 81 -11.73 -11.18 -13.01
N GLU A 82 -10.56 -10.54 -12.83
CA GLU A 82 -9.42 -10.75 -13.72
C GLU A 82 -8.93 -12.20 -13.65
N PRO A 83 -8.50 -12.80 -14.78
CA PRO A 83 -8.07 -14.19 -14.83
C PRO A 83 -6.77 -14.48 -14.08
N VAL A 84 -6.12 -13.45 -13.57
CA VAL A 84 -4.84 -13.55 -12.85
C VAL A 84 -5.05 -13.70 -11.34
N LYS A 85 -4.16 -14.42 -10.66
CA LYS A 85 -4.23 -14.64 -9.21
C LYS A 85 -3.19 -13.78 -8.47
N PHE A 86 -3.62 -13.18 -7.37
CA PHE A 86 -2.79 -12.33 -6.50
C PHE A 86 -3.47 -12.19 -5.13
N ARG A 87 -2.78 -11.64 -4.14
CA ARG A 87 -3.33 -11.28 -2.83
C ARG A 87 -3.78 -9.83 -2.83
N LEU A 88 -4.93 -9.54 -2.22
CA LEU A 88 -5.40 -8.17 -2.02
C LEU A 88 -4.92 -7.64 -0.68
N ALA A 89 -4.33 -6.45 -0.69
CA ALA A 89 -4.08 -5.63 0.48
C ALA A 89 -4.90 -4.34 0.38
N VAL A 90 -5.52 -3.93 1.48
CA VAL A 90 -6.34 -2.71 1.55
C VAL A 90 -5.80 -1.80 2.64
N SER A 91 -5.46 -0.57 2.30
CA SER A 91 -5.14 0.47 3.27
C SER A 91 -6.40 0.86 4.04
N LEU A 92 -6.57 0.29 5.23
CA LEU A 92 -7.77 0.48 6.05
C LEU A 92 -7.61 1.64 7.01
N HIS A 93 -6.60 1.57 7.86
CA HIS A 93 -6.16 2.51 8.88
C HIS A 93 -7.20 2.88 9.95
N SER A 94 -8.50 2.70 9.71
CA SER A 94 -9.57 2.80 10.70
C SER A 94 -10.86 2.15 10.21
N LEU A 95 -11.67 1.65 11.14
CA LEU A 95 -13.07 1.24 10.96
C LEU A 95 -14.04 2.30 11.54
N ASN A 96 -13.57 3.54 11.69
CA ASN A 96 -14.37 4.72 11.94
C ASN A 96 -14.26 5.64 10.72
N ASP A 97 -15.38 6.00 10.08
CA ASP A 97 -15.39 6.80 8.85
C ASP A 97 -14.83 8.21 9.04
N GLU A 98 -15.00 8.83 10.20
CA GLU A 98 -14.46 10.15 10.51
C GLU A 98 -12.94 10.10 10.57
N VAL A 99 -12.42 9.15 11.36
CA VAL A 99 -10.97 8.92 11.47
C VAL A 99 -10.37 8.53 10.13
N ARG A 100 -11.03 7.61 9.41
CA ARG A 100 -10.56 7.19 8.10
C ARG A 100 -10.56 8.33 7.07
N SER A 101 -11.56 9.21 7.10
CA SER A 101 -11.64 10.39 6.21
C SER A 101 -10.56 11.42 6.51
N MET A 102 -10.15 11.54 7.78
CA MET A 102 -9.04 12.38 8.20
C MET A 102 -7.70 11.82 7.70
N LEU A 103 -7.49 10.50 7.82
CA LEU A 103 -6.25 9.83 7.42
C LEU A 103 -6.15 9.62 5.91
N MET A 104 -7.29 9.36 5.26
CA MET A 104 -7.39 8.98 3.86
C MET A 104 -8.51 9.75 3.16
N PRO A 105 -8.22 10.85 2.44
CA PRO A 105 -9.24 11.66 1.76
C PRO A 105 -10.11 10.89 0.78
N ILE A 106 -9.63 9.75 0.25
CA ILE A 106 -10.39 8.85 -0.63
C ILE A 106 -11.64 8.29 0.04
N ASN A 107 -11.67 8.23 1.38
CA ASN A 107 -12.82 7.76 2.14
C ASN A 107 -14.06 8.66 1.95
N LYS A 108 -13.88 9.93 1.63
CA LYS A 108 -14.99 10.84 1.30
C LYS A 108 -15.78 10.37 0.08
N LYS A 109 -15.12 9.67 -0.85
CA LYS A 109 -15.75 9.09 -2.04
C LYS A 109 -16.14 7.62 -1.81
N TYR A 110 -15.28 6.84 -1.16
CA TYR A 110 -15.46 5.42 -0.91
C TYR A 110 -15.36 5.17 0.59
N ASN A 111 -16.42 5.51 1.33
CA ASN A 111 -16.50 5.29 2.78
C ASN A 111 -16.59 3.79 3.11
N LEU A 112 -16.59 3.47 4.39
CA LEU A 112 -16.61 2.07 4.85
C LEU A 112 -17.86 1.31 4.39
N SER A 113 -19.01 2.00 4.22
CA SER A 113 -20.25 1.39 3.71
C SER A 113 -20.13 0.97 2.23
N ASN A 114 -19.23 1.56 1.46
CA ASN A 114 -18.90 1.13 0.09
C ASN A 114 -17.73 0.12 0.10
N LEU A 115 -16.71 0.38 0.89
CA LEU A 115 -15.46 -0.40 0.88
C LEU A 115 -15.66 -1.82 1.39
N LEU A 116 -16.31 -1.98 2.56
CA LEU A 116 -16.43 -3.30 3.19
C LEU A 116 -17.26 -4.29 2.35
N PRO A 117 -18.40 -3.91 1.75
CA PRO A 117 -19.12 -4.80 0.81
C PRO A 117 -18.25 -5.18 -0.41
N ALA A 118 -17.46 -4.24 -0.97
CA ALA A 118 -16.59 -4.53 -2.10
C ALA A 118 -15.48 -5.54 -1.74
N VAL A 119 -14.92 -5.43 -0.54
CA VAL A 119 -13.92 -6.37 -0.02
C VAL A 119 -14.54 -7.76 0.25
N LYS A 120 -15.76 -7.80 0.81
CA LYS A 120 -16.51 -9.05 1.02
C LYS A 120 -16.82 -9.74 -0.33
N GLU A 121 -17.19 -8.97 -1.34
CA GLU A 121 -17.42 -9.49 -2.68
C GLU A 121 -16.13 -10.03 -3.32
N PHE A 122 -14.98 -9.35 -3.13
CA PHE A 122 -13.69 -9.86 -3.55
C PHE A 122 -13.39 -11.22 -2.89
N TYR A 123 -13.60 -11.33 -1.58
CA TYR A 123 -13.43 -12.58 -0.86
C TYR A 123 -14.37 -13.67 -1.39
N ARG A 124 -15.64 -13.34 -1.62
CA ARG A 124 -16.63 -14.28 -2.18
C ARG A 124 -16.22 -14.85 -3.54
N LEU A 125 -15.58 -14.03 -4.38
CA LEU A 125 -15.12 -14.42 -5.73
C LEU A 125 -13.79 -15.19 -5.72
N ARG A 126 -12.90 -14.90 -4.76
CA ARG A 126 -11.51 -15.38 -4.79
C ARG A 126 -11.18 -16.40 -3.69
N HIS A 127 -11.94 -16.40 -2.61
CA HIS A 127 -11.71 -17.19 -1.39
C HIS A 127 -10.30 -17.00 -0.79
N ASP A 128 -9.64 -15.89 -1.12
CA ASP A 128 -8.33 -15.53 -0.60
C ASP A 128 -8.46 -14.60 0.61
N ARG A 129 -7.66 -14.86 1.66
CA ARG A 129 -7.62 -14.03 2.86
C ARG A 129 -7.22 -12.60 2.52
N ILE A 130 -8.00 -11.63 3.00
CA ILE A 130 -7.74 -10.19 2.80
C ILE A 130 -6.64 -9.73 3.75
N THR A 131 -5.73 -8.89 3.25
CA THR A 131 -4.76 -8.18 4.10
C THR A 131 -5.24 -6.76 4.32
N PHE A 132 -5.30 -6.32 5.58
CA PHE A 132 -5.50 -4.91 5.89
C PHE A 132 -4.19 -4.29 6.38
N GLU A 133 -3.77 -3.22 5.74
CA GLU A 133 -2.68 -2.37 6.20
C GLU A 133 -3.24 -1.34 7.18
N TYR A 134 -2.61 -1.22 8.35
CA TYR A 134 -3.09 -0.41 9.45
C TYR A 134 -1.93 0.31 10.13
N ILE A 135 -1.77 1.60 9.87
CA ILE A 135 -0.84 2.47 10.58
C ILE A 135 -1.46 2.84 11.91
N LEU A 136 -0.73 2.67 12.99
CA LEU A 136 -1.24 2.93 14.34
C LEU A 136 -0.82 4.33 14.81
N PHE A 137 -1.80 5.13 15.20
CA PHE A 137 -1.63 6.49 15.70
C PHE A 137 -2.14 6.60 17.14
N ASP A 138 -1.35 7.28 17.98
CA ASP A 138 -1.61 7.48 19.40
C ASP A 138 -2.96 8.19 19.64
N GLY A 139 -3.84 7.55 20.42
CA GLY A 139 -5.15 8.07 20.82
C GLY A 139 -6.17 8.26 19.69
N LEU A 140 -5.84 7.84 18.45
CA LEU A 140 -6.70 8.07 17.29
C LEU A 140 -7.37 6.79 16.79
N ASN A 141 -6.59 5.72 16.60
CA ASN A 141 -7.05 4.43 16.07
C ASN A 141 -6.40 3.23 16.76
N ASP A 142 -5.90 3.43 17.97
CA ASP A 142 -5.27 2.42 18.83
C ASP A 142 -6.09 2.12 20.09
N THR A 143 -7.40 2.36 20.04
CA THR A 143 -8.34 2.25 21.15
C THR A 143 -8.87 0.81 21.31
N LYS A 144 -9.51 0.53 22.45
CA LYS A 144 -10.23 -0.73 22.67
C LYS A 144 -11.39 -0.92 21.70
N GLU A 145 -12.06 0.17 21.35
CA GLU A 145 -13.16 0.18 20.37
C GLU A 145 -12.67 -0.23 18.99
N ASP A 146 -11.45 0.15 18.61
CA ASP A 146 -10.85 -0.26 17.33
C ASP A 146 -10.55 -1.76 17.31
N ILE A 147 -10.08 -2.34 18.44
CA ILE A 147 -9.92 -3.79 18.60
C ILE A 147 -11.26 -4.50 18.41
N VAL A 148 -12.33 -4.01 19.07
CA VAL A 148 -13.68 -4.59 18.94
C VAL A 148 -14.17 -4.55 17.50
N ARG A 149 -14.02 -3.41 16.80
CA ARG A 149 -14.42 -3.27 15.38
C ARG A 149 -13.66 -4.22 14.47
N LEU A 150 -12.34 -4.34 14.64
CA LEU A 150 -11.50 -5.25 13.86
C LEU A 150 -11.84 -6.71 14.14
N THR A 151 -12.11 -7.06 15.39
CA THR A 151 -12.55 -8.40 15.80
C THR A 151 -13.90 -8.75 15.15
N LYS A 152 -14.87 -7.82 15.16
CA LYS A 152 -16.15 -8.03 14.48
C LYS A 152 -15.97 -8.25 12.98
N LEU A 153 -15.12 -7.45 12.31
CA LEU A 153 -14.85 -7.64 10.89
C LEU A 153 -14.21 -9.00 10.59
N SER A 154 -13.33 -9.50 11.48
CA SER A 154 -12.68 -10.80 11.30
C SER A 154 -13.65 -12.00 11.38
N GLN A 155 -14.80 -11.83 12.02
CA GLN A 155 -15.87 -12.83 12.05
C GLN A 155 -16.66 -12.89 10.74
N GLU A 156 -16.63 -11.82 9.95
CA GLU A 156 -17.38 -11.71 8.69
C GLU A 156 -16.56 -12.18 7.47
N ILE A 157 -15.23 -11.94 7.50
CA ILE A 157 -14.31 -12.34 6.43
C ILE A 157 -12.97 -12.81 7.01
N PRO A 158 -12.31 -13.83 6.44
CA PRO A 158 -10.96 -14.20 6.79
C PRO A 158 -9.99 -13.08 6.43
N LEU A 159 -9.35 -12.52 7.43
CA LEU A 159 -8.42 -11.41 7.26
C LEU A 159 -7.11 -11.61 8.02
N LYS A 160 -6.13 -10.81 7.69
CA LYS A 160 -4.93 -10.56 8.47
C LYS A 160 -4.64 -9.07 8.50
N ILE A 161 -3.98 -8.62 9.55
CA ILE A 161 -3.63 -7.22 9.74
C ILE A 161 -2.11 -7.08 9.70
N ASN A 162 -1.62 -6.18 8.85
CA ASN A 162 -0.26 -5.68 8.91
C ASN A 162 -0.29 -4.36 9.69
N LEU A 163 0.25 -4.36 10.89
CA LEU A 163 0.44 -3.14 11.67
C LEU A 163 1.74 -2.46 11.24
N LEU A 164 1.65 -1.18 10.94
CA LEU A 164 2.78 -0.34 10.54
C LEU A 164 3.00 0.73 11.60
N ARG A 165 4.28 0.99 11.91
CA ARG A 165 4.66 2.16 12.72
C ARG A 165 4.53 3.41 11.87
N TYR A 166 3.97 4.47 12.44
CA TYR A 166 3.96 5.77 11.78
C TYR A 166 5.34 6.43 11.90
N HIS A 167 5.84 6.94 10.79
CA HIS A 167 7.05 7.75 10.76
C HIS A 167 6.67 9.22 10.57
N PRO A 168 6.91 10.09 11.57
CA PRO A 168 6.55 11.49 11.48
C PRO A 168 7.18 12.17 10.27
N LEU A 169 6.37 12.91 9.52
CA LEU A 169 6.77 13.57 8.27
C LEU A 169 7.35 14.99 8.50
N GLY A 170 7.58 15.40 9.75
CA GLY A 170 8.06 16.74 10.10
C GLY A 170 9.40 17.13 9.45
N HIS A 171 10.25 16.15 9.13
CA HIS A 171 11.49 16.41 8.42
C HIS A 171 11.26 16.84 6.96
N LEU A 172 10.15 16.47 6.34
CA LEU A 172 9.81 16.85 4.96
C LEU A 172 9.48 18.34 4.84
N GLY A 173 8.86 18.94 5.87
CA GLY A 173 8.61 20.37 5.93
C GLY A 173 9.94 21.16 5.98
N LYS A 174 10.96 20.66 6.67
CA LYS A 174 12.30 21.25 6.70
C LYS A 174 13.01 21.20 5.34
N LEU A 175 12.56 20.30 4.44
CA LEU A 175 13.04 20.20 3.07
C LEU A 175 12.23 21.06 2.08
N GLY A 176 11.34 21.94 2.57
CA GLY A 176 10.50 22.79 1.74
C GLY A 176 9.36 22.04 1.02
N LEU A 177 9.03 20.84 1.46
CA LEU A 177 7.92 20.06 0.91
C LEU A 177 6.63 20.40 1.64
N SER A 178 5.54 20.58 0.89
CA SER A 178 4.21 20.74 1.47
C SER A 178 3.77 19.43 2.09
N VAL A 179 3.55 19.43 3.40
CA VAL A 179 2.99 18.32 4.18
C VAL A 179 1.62 18.73 4.67
N ASP A 180 0.67 17.80 4.60
CA ASP A 180 -0.68 18.03 5.12
C ASP A 180 -0.60 18.39 6.61
N PRO A 181 -1.26 19.48 7.07
CA PRO A 181 -1.27 19.88 8.47
C PRO A 181 -1.76 18.76 9.42
N VAL A 182 -2.69 17.93 8.97
CA VAL A 182 -3.16 16.76 9.75
C VAL A 182 -2.00 15.79 9.98
N ALA A 183 -1.24 15.46 8.93
CA ALA A 183 -0.11 14.54 9.03
C ALA A 183 1.01 15.06 9.94
N LEU A 184 1.18 16.38 10.07
CA LEU A 184 2.17 16.98 10.97
C LEU A 184 1.85 16.79 12.46
N ASN A 185 0.56 16.66 12.80
CA ASN A 185 0.08 16.54 14.17
C ASN A 185 -0.11 15.09 14.63
N LEU A 186 0.00 14.11 13.71
CA LEU A 186 -0.13 12.70 14.05
C LEU A 186 1.10 12.21 14.81
N LYS A 187 0.85 11.42 15.86
CA LYS A 187 1.90 10.79 16.67
C LYS A 187 1.87 9.28 16.50
N PRO A 188 3.05 8.63 16.47
CA PRO A 188 3.10 7.16 16.46
C PRO A 188 2.56 6.63 17.79
N SER A 189 1.77 5.57 17.75
CA SER A 189 1.36 4.87 18.97
C SER A 189 2.53 4.13 19.58
N GLY A 190 2.73 4.32 20.89
CA GLY A 190 3.67 3.52 21.68
C GLY A 190 3.14 2.12 22.01
N ARG A 191 1.85 1.83 21.76
CA ARG A 191 1.14 0.61 22.18
C ARG A 191 1.00 -0.44 21.08
N ILE A 192 1.83 -0.38 20.02
CA ILE A 192 1.67 -1.27 18.86
C ILE A 192 1.73 -2.75 19.23
N ASP A 193 2.60 -3.13 20.17
CA ASP A 193 2.77 -4.53 20.58
C ASP A 193 1.59 -4.98 21.47
N GLU A 194 1.09 -4.14 22.36
CA GLU A 194 -0.12 -4.36 23.15
C GLU A 194 -1.35 -4.53 22.24
N PHE A 195 -1.53 -3.62 21.30
CA PHE A 195 -2.62 -3.66 20.32
C PHE A 195 -2.55 -4.92 19.45
N ALA A 196 -1.35 -5.29 18.99
CA ALA A 196 -1.13 -6.51 18.23
C ALA A 196 -1.49 -7.78 19.02
N ASN A 197 -1.09 -7.84 20.30
CA ASN A 197 -1.38 -8.96 21.17
C ASN A 197 -2.88 -9.08 21.43
N SER A 198 -3.55 -7.99 21.74
CA SER A 198 -5.01 -7.99 21.92
C SER A 198 -5.77 -8.48 20.68
N LEU A 199 -5.33 -8.11 19.48
CA LEU A 199 -5.94 -8.63 18.25
C LEU A 199 -5.66 -10.14 18.06
N ARG A 200 -4.45 -10.63 18.40
CA ARG A 200 -4.10 -12.06 18.35
C ARG A 200 -4.90 -12.90 19.34
N GLU A 201 -5.12 -12.39 20.55
CA GLU A 201 -5.97 -13.02 21.58
C GLU A 201 -7.43 -13.14 21.08
N ASN A 202 -7.87 -12.22 20.23
CA ASN A 202 -9.16 -12.29 19.54
C ASN A 202 -9.12 -13.10 18.22
N GLY A 203 -8.10 -13.93 18.00
CA GLY A 203 -8.00 -14.86 16.87
C GLY A 203 -7.58 -14.23 15.54
N ILE A 204 -7.15 -12.98 15.52
CA ILE A 204 -6.72 -12.29 14.29
C ILE A 204 -5.23 -12.55 14.02
N THR A 205 -4.89 -12.93 12.80
CA THR A 205 -3.48 -13.01 12.37
C THR A 205 -2.91 -11.61 12.21
N VAL A 206 -1.92 -11.25 13.02
CA VAL A 206 -1.31 -9.91 13.02
C VAL A 206 0.19 -9.99 12.80
N PHE A 207 0.69 -9.19 11.86
CA PHE A 207 2.11 -8.95 11.63
C PHE A 207 2.44 -7.49 11.96
N VAL A 208 3.38 -7.29 12.86
CA VAL A 208 3.98 -5.97 13.09
C VAL A 208 5.14 -5.83 12.12
N ARG A 209 5.05 -4.89 11.19
CA ARG A 209 6.12 -4.64 10.21
C ARG A 209 7.31 -4.02 10.92
N SER A 210 8.49 -4.60 10.69
CA SER A 210 9.75 -3.98 11.10
C SER A 210 10.03 -2.73 10.28
N ASN A 211 10.78 -1.81 10.85
CA ASN A 211 11.21 -0.55 10.23
C ASN A 211 12.36 -0.77 9.20
N SER A 212 12.37 -1.89 8.50
CA SER A 212 13.40 -2.17 7.49
C SER A 212 13.39 -1.11 6.40
N GLY A 213 14.51 -0.43 6.20
CA GLY A 213 14.66 0.63 5.21
C GLY A 213 14.49 2.05 5.74
N GLU A 214 14.41 2.28 7.05
CA GLU A 214 14.45 3.63 7.64
C GLU A 214 15.74 4.36 7.31
N ASP A 215 16.86 3.65 7.34
CA ASP A 215 18.20 4.13 7.03
C ASP A 215 18.36 4.65 5.59
N ILE A 216 17.50 4.19 4.69
CA ILE A 216 17.49 4.59 3.26
C ILE A 216 16.24 5.39 2.87
N ASP A 217 15.44 5.85 3.85
CA ASP A 217 14.13 6.50 3.62
C ASP A 217 13.19 5.66 2.72
N GLY A 218 13.25 4.36 2.87
CA GLY A 218 12.45 3.40 2.11
C GLY A 218 11.00 3.25 2.57
N ALA A 219 10.56 4.01 3.58
CA ALA A 219 9.17 3.99 4.02
C ALA A 219 8.24 4.59 2.95
N CYS A 220 6.98 4.15 2.97
CA CYS A 220 5.97 4.57 1.99
C CYS A 220 5.91 6.10 1.83
N GLY A 221 6.14 6.58 0.62
CA GLY A 221 6.10 8.00 0.26
C GLY A 221 7.40 8.79 0.50
N GLN A 222 8.34 8.32 1.31
CA GLN A 222 9.57 9.07 1.62
C GLN A 222 10.52 9.18 0.43
N LEU A 223 10.73 8.10 -0.33
CA LEU A 223 11.55 8.12 -1.56
C LEU A 223 11.02 9.09 -2.62
N ALA A 224 9.71 9.25 -2.69
CA ALA A 224 9.09 10.19 -3.62
C ALA A 224 9.41 11.64 -3.29
N ALA A 225 9.49 11.99 -2.01
CA ALA A 225 9.79 13.34 -1.53
C ALA A 225 11.24 13.77 -1.86
N LYS A 226 12.22 12.86 -1.70
CA LYS A 226 13.64 13.15 -2.00
C LYS A 226 13.94 13.35 -3.49
N ASN A 227 13.26 12.65 -4.38
CA ASN A 227 13.51 12.72 -5.81
C ASN A 227 13.04 14.03 -6.47
N ILE A 228 12.21 14.83 -5.79
CA ILE A 228 11.80 16.17 -6.27
C ILE A 228 13.00 17.13 -6.32
N HIS A 229 13.92 17.02 -5.39
CA HIS A 229 15.10 17.90 -5.30
C HIS A 229 16.24 17.54 -6.26
N ARG A 230 16.28 16.30 -6.79
CA ARG A 230 17.32 15.84 -7.74
C ARG A 230 17.03 16.16 -9.21
N ARG A 231 15.84 16.65 -9.58
CA ARG A 231 15.50 16.99 -10.96
C ARG A 231 15.74 18.47 -11.28
N LYS A 232 17.01 18.89 -11.25
CA LYS A 232 17.54 19.89 -12.15
C LYS A 232 18.81 19.34 -12.76
N PRO A 233 18.75 18.59 -13.87
CA PRO A 233 19.91 18.46 -14.71
C PRO A 233 20.14 19.83 -15.35
N LYS A 234 21.25 20.49 -15.04
CA LYS A 234 21.81 21.47 -15.94
C LYS A 234 22.17 20.72 -17.22
N LEU A 235 21.36 20.84 -18.26
CA LEU A 235 21.79 20.58 -19.62
C LEU A 235 22.76 21.71 -19.98
N GLU A 236 24.05 21.49 -19.72
CA GLU A 236 25.08 22.23 -20.42
C GLU A 236 25.13 21.69 -21.84
N LEU A 237 24.50 22.45 -22.75
CA LEU A 237 24.72 22.31 -24.18
C LEU A 237 26.20 22.61 -24.44
N GLN A 238 27.02 21.57 -24.59
CA GLN A 238 28.33 21.73 -25.19
C GLN A 238 28.14 22.30 -26.59
N LYS A 239 28.51 23.56 -26.77
CA LYS A 239 28.64 24.16 -28.08
C LYS A 239 29.72 23.37 -28.84
N VAL A 240 29.29 22.58 -29.81
CA VAL A 240 30.18 22.05 -30.83
C VAL A 240 30.71 23.25 -31.58
N LYS A 241 32.03 23.51 -31.43
CA LYS A 241 32.76 24.44 -32.30
C LYS A 241 32.98 23.75 -33.62
N SER A 242 32.47 24.37 -34.67
CA SER A 242 32.78 24.10 -36.08
C SER A 242 34.25 24.29 -36.35
#